data_c5f9f802e78528b35fc5a7155b6853e4
#
_entry.id   c5f9f802e78528b35fc5a7155b6853e4
#
_cell.length_a   1.000
_cell.length_b   1.000
_cell.length_c   1.000
_cell.angle_alpha   90.00
_cell.angle_beta   90.00
_cell.angle_gamma   90.00
#
_symmetry.space_group_name_H-M   'P 1'
#
loop_
_entity.id
_entity.type
_entity.pdbx_description
1 polymer ?
#
loop_
_entity_poly.entity_id
_entity_poly.type
_entity_poly.pdbx_seq_one_letter_code
_entity_poly.pdbx_strand_id
1 'polypeptide(L)'
;LLAQSTALEYYEILIENLLEETNKYSKRLEIEGRYLEKNSDLIRFIGMCLNTRQEIIANLYIVDSPDEIWENNDLERLFVDLKTSLDIDVRYRALEHKIEIIQESIEIIVDLSKSRRMTQLELIIIALFAVDIIISIFFKFS
;
A
#
# COMPACT_ATOMS: atom_id res chain seq x y z
N LEU A 1 -17.75 19.08 -11.73
CA LEU A 1 -18.40 18.14 -10.82
C LEU A 1 -18.54 16.73 -11.40
N LEU A 2 -18.98 16.60 -12.64
CA LEU A 2 -19.06 15.30 -13.33
C LEU A 2 -17.68 14.69 -13.56
N ALA A 3 -16.70 15.48 -13.94
CA ALA A 3 -15.32 15.03 -14.14
C ALA A 3 -14.70 14.53 -12.83
N GLN A 4 -15.01 15.19 -11.71
CA GLN A 4 -14.56 14.80 -10.38
C GLN A 4 -15.14 13.47 -9.94
N SER A 5 -16.44 13.31 -10.14
CA SER A 5 -17.15 12.07 -9.78
C SER A 5 -16.65 10.89 -10.60
N THR A 6 -16.36 11.09 -11.89
CA THR A 6 -15.82 10.06 -12.78
C THR A 6 -14.40 9.70 -12.39
N ALA A 7 -13.57 10.68 -12.07
CA ALA A 7 -12.20 10.44 -11.60
C ALA A 7 -12.19 9.68 -10.28
N LEU A 8 -13.05 10.06 -9.33
CA LEU A 8 -13.20 9.35 -8.06
C LEU A 8 -13.62 7.90 -8.25
N GLU A 9 -14.59 7.66 -9.12
CA GLU A 9 -15.06 6.31 -9.43
C GLU A 9 -13.93 5.45 -10.00
N TYR A 10 -13.13 6.00 -10.90
CA TYR A 10 -11.97 5.32 -11.46
C TYR A 10 -10.97 4.93 -10.36
N TYR A 11 -10.65 5.87 -9.47
CA TYR A 11 -9.71 5.60 -8.39
C TYR A 11 -10.28 4.67 -7.32
N GLU A 12 -11.57 4.71 -7.07
CA GLU A 12 -12.24 3.77 -6.18
C GLU A 12 -12.08 2.33 -6.67
N ILE A 13 -12.29 2.09 -7.97
CA ILE A 13 -12.12 0.78 -8.58
C ILE A 13 -10.66 0.35 -8.49
N LEU A 14 -9.74 1.24 -8.80
CA LEU A 14 -8.31 0.97 -8.75
C LEU A 14 -7.85 0.59 -7.34
N ILE A 15 -8.29 1.34 -6.34
CA ILE A 15 -7.96 1.09 -4.93
C ILE A 15 -8.59 -0.21 -4.43
N GLU A 16 -9.81 -0.53 -4.85
CA GLU A 16 -10.44 -1.82 -4.52
C GLU A 16 -9.62 -2.99 -5.06
N ASN A 17 -9.10 -2.87 -6.29
CA ASN A 17 -8.23 -3.89 -6.87
C ASN A 17 -6.92 -4.02 -6.09
N LEU A 18 -6.32 -2.93 -5.68
CA LEU A 18 -5.10 -2.94 -4.87
C LEU A 18 -5.35 -3.55 -3.49
N LEU A 19 -6.49 -3.25 -2.89
CA LEU A 19 -6.89 -3.80 -1.60
C LEU A 19 -7.08 -5.33 -1.71
N GLU A 20 -7.70 -5.79 -2.76
CA GLU A 20 -7.89 -7.22 -3.04
C GLU A 20 -6.55 -7.94 -3.19
N GLU A 21 -5.60 -7.36 -3.93
CA GLU A 21 -4.25 -7.88 -4.06
C GLU A 21 -3.53 -7.93 -2.71
N THR A 22 -3.65 -6.87 -1.92
CA THR A 22 -3.08 -6.82 -0.56
C THR A 22 -3.65 -7.92 0.32
N ASN A 23 -4.95 -8.18 0.23
CA ASN A 23 -5.61 -9.24 0.98
C ASN A 23 -5.11 -10.64 0.56
N LYS A 24 -4.81 -10.84 -0.71
CA LYS A 24 -4.21 -12.08 -1.21
C LYS A 24 -2.84 -12.33 -0.58
N TYR A 25 -2.00 -11.31 -0.50
CA TYR A 25 -0.69 -11.41 0.16
C TYR A 25 -0.84 -11.74 1.65
N SER A 26 -1.78 -11.07 2.32
CA SER A 26 -2.06 -11.32 3.75
C SER A 26 -2.54 -12.75 4.00
N LYS A 27 -3.43 -13.26 3.17
CA LYS A 27 -3.94 -14.63 3.27
C LYS A 27 -2.84 -15.66 3.05
N ARG A 28 -1.94 -15.43 2.12
CA ARG A 28 -0.80 -16.33 1.89
C ARG A 28 0.11 -16.39 3.10
N LEU A 29 0.37 -15.24 3.74
CA LEU A 29 1.14 -15.21 4.98
C LEU A 29 0.45 -15.99 6.09
N GLU A 30 -0.87 -15.89 6.20
CA GLU A 30 -1.65 -16.60 7.21
C GLU A 30 -1.63 -18.12 6.99
N ILE A 31 -1.84 -18.57 5.76
CA ILE A 31 -1.95 -19.99 5.42
C ILE A 31 -0.58 -20.69 5.43
N GLU A 32 0.42 -20.07 4.86
CA GLU A 32 1.72 -20.69 4.64
C GLU A 32 2.74 -20.36 5.73
N GLY A 33 2.44 -19.37 6.57
CA GLY A 33 3.34 -18.93 7.63
C GLY A 33 4.68 -18.41 7.13
N ARG A 34 4.81 -18.27 5.81
CA ARG A 34 6.03 -17.76 5.18
C ARG A 34 5.67 -17.06 3.88
N TYR A 35 6.52 -16.13 3.53
CA TYR A 35 6.39 -15.37 2.31
C TYR A 35 7.02 -16.16 1.14
N LEU A 36 6.21 -16.61 0.18
CA LEU A 36 6.66 -17.45 -0.93
C LEU A 36 6.91 -16.68 -2.22
N GLU A 37 6.53 -15.42 -2.30
CA GLU A 37 6.68 -14.69 -3.54
C GLU A 37 8.08 -14.10 -3.72
N LYS A 38 8.49 -14.00 -4.98
CA LYS A 38 9.75 -13.36 -5.34
C LYS A 38 9.74 -11.90 -4.90
N ASN A 39 10.83 -11.45 -4.33
CA ASN A 39 10.98 -10.05 -3.90
C ASN A 39 10.68 -9.05 -5.01
N SER A 40 10.92 -9.42 -6.27
CA SER A 40 10.65 -8.58 -7.43
C SER A 40 9.16 -8.28 -7.63
N ASP A 41 8.30 -9.25 -7.39
CA ASP A 41 6.85 -9.07 -7.53
C ASP A 41 6.30 -8.17 -6.42
N LEU A 42 6.79 -8.35 -5.20
CA LEU A 42 6.44 -7.49 -4.08
C LEU A 42 6.89 -6.04 -4.33
N ILE A 43 8.10 -5.85 -4.81
CA ILE A 43 8.64 -4.52 -5.11
C ILE A 43 7.81 -3.83 -6.20
N ARG A 44 7.41 -4.56 -7.23
CA ARG A 44 6.53 -4.04 -8.28
C ARG A 44 5.17 -3.63 -7.73
N PHE A 45 4.61 -4.45 -6.87
CA PHE A 45 3.33 -4.17 -6.23
C PHE A 45 3.41 -2.91 -5.36
N ILE A 46 4.45 -2.78 -4.56
CA ILE A 46 4.70 -1.59 -3.73
C ILE A 46 4.84 -0.34 -4.62
N GLY A 47 5.61 -0.46 -5.70
CA GLY A 47 5.77 0.64 -6.67
C GLY A 47 4.45 1.06 -7.29
N MET A 48 3.62 0.12 -7.66
CA MET A 48 2.29 0.38 -8.20
C MET A 48 1.39 1.09 -7.19
N CYS A 49 1.42 0.68 -5.93
CA CYS A 49 0.66 1.33 -4.86
C CYS A 49 1.12 2.77 -4.63
N LEU A 50 2.42 3.00 -4.61
CA LEU A 50 2.99 4.33 -4.45
C LEU A 50 2.63 5.25 -5.63
N ASN A 51 2.74 4.76 -6.85
CA ASN A 51 2.38 5.52 -8.05
C ASN A 51 0.89 5.85 -8.07
N THR A 52 0.04 4.90 -7.74
CA THR A 52 -1.40 5.11 -7.65
C THR A 52 -1.74 6.17 -6.61
N ARG A 53 -1.11 6.10 -5.44
CA ARG A 53 -1.30 7.10 -4.39
C ARG A 53 -0.91 8.50 -4.87
N GLN A 54 0.25 8.64 -5.49
CA GLN A 54 0.72 9.92 -6.00
C GLN A 54 -0.21 10.48 -7.08
N GLU A 55 -0.69 9.63 -7.96
CA GLU A 55 -1.64 9.98 -9.01
C GLU A 55 -2.96 10.48 -8.44
N ILE A 56 -3.48 9.80 -7.43
CA ILE A 56 -4.71 10.18 -6.73
C ILE A 56 -4.54 11.55 -6.06
N ILE A 57 -3.45 11.74 -5.35
CA ILE A 57 -3.16 13.01 -4.66
C ILE A 57 -3.05 14.14 -5.68
N ALA A 58 -2.31 13.93 -6.76
CA ALA A 58 -2.12 14.94 -7.80
C ALA A 58 -3.41 15.33 -8.50
N ASN A 59 -4.23 14.35 -8.86
CA ASN A 59 -5.43 14.59 -9.65
C ASN A 59 -6.63 15.02 -8.82
N LEU A 60 -6.78 14.50 -7.61
CA LEU A 60 -7.90 14.85 -6.74
C LEU A 60 -7.68 16.17 -5.98
N TYR A 61 -6.43 16.50 -5.68
CA TYR A 61 -6.11 17.75 -5.00
C TYR A 61 -6.40 18.98 -5.85
N ILE A 62 -6.18 18.89 -7.16
CA ILE A 62 -6.49 19.99 -8.11
C ILE A 62 -7.99 20.29 -8.19
N VAL A 63 -8.78 19.30 -7.85
CA VAL A 63 -10.23 19.31 -7.91
C VAL A 63 -10.87 20.04 -6.73
N ASP A 64 -10.11 20.29 -5.67
CA ASP A 64 -10.59 20.88 -4.42
C ASP A 64 -10.59 22.43 -4.45
N SER A 65 -10.61 23.02 -5.63
CA SER A 65 -10.63 24.46 -5.80
C SER A 65 -11.95 24.91 -6.46
N PRO A 66 -13.04 24.98 -5.70
CA PRO A 66 -14.37 25.26 -6.26
C PRO A 66 -14.74 26.74 -6.32
N ASP A 67 -13.79 27.64 -6.28
CA ASP A 67 -14.04 29.04 -5.95
C ASP A 67 -14.75 29.86 -7.02
N GLU A 68 -14.94 29.34 -8.23
CA GLU A 68 -15.47 30.10 -9.34
C GLU A 68 -16.97 29.93 -9.58
N ILE A 69 -17.65 29.09 -8.84
CA ILE A 69 -19.05 28.70 -9.11
C ILE A 69 -20.04 29.43 -8.20
N TRP A 70 -19.56 30.23 -7.26
CA TRP A 70 -20.37 30.86 -6.22
C TRP A 70 -21.15 32.12 -6.69
N GLU A 71 -21.02 32.47 -7.96
CA GLU A 71 -21.64 33.71 -8.48
C GLU A 71 -23.13 33.62 -8.84
N ASN A 72 -23.73 32.45 -8.81
CA ASN A 72 -25.14 32.28 -9.09
C ASN A 72 -25.96 32.15 -7.80
N ASN A 73 -26.81 33.15 -7.57
CA ASN A 73 -27.66 33.34 -6.41
C ASN A 73 -28.88 32.40 -6.35
N ASP A 74 -28.80 31.21 -6.85
CA ASP A 74 -29.90 30.26 -6.78
C ASP A 74 -29.67 29.32 -5.59
N LEU A 75 -30.52 29.47 -4.55
CA LEU A 75 -30.42 28.68 -3.31
C LEU A 75 -30.54 27.19 -3.54
N GLU A 76 -31.35 26.77 -4.51
CA GLU A 76 -31.50 25.36 -4.86
C GLU A 76 -30.22 24.80 -5.48
N ARG A 77 -29.58 25.54 -6.36
CA ARG A 77 -28.28 25.16 -6.95
C ARG A 77 -27.22 25.10 -5.90
N LEU A 78 -27.16 26.05 -4.99
CA LEU A 78 -26.23 26.07 -3.88
C LEU A 78 -26.40 24.85 -3.01
N PHE A 79 -27.62 24.46 -2.69
CA PHE A 79 -27.90 23.28 -1.87
C PHE A 79 -27.48 21.97 -2.57
N VAL A 80 -27.78 21.84 -3.87
CA VAL A 80 -27.38 20.67 -4.67
C VAL A 80 -25.86 20.62 -4.79
N ASP A 81 -25.19 21.72 -5.04
CA ASP A 81 -23.74 21.80 -5.14
C ASP A 81 -23.07 21.48 -3.82
N LEU A 82 -23.59 21.96 -2.69
CA LEU A 82 -23.10 21.62 -1.36
C LEU A 82 -23.25 20.14 -1.06
N LYS A 83 -24.39 19.56 -1.39
CA LYS A 83 -24.66 18.14 -1.19
C LYS A 83 -23.70 17.27 -2.01
N THR A 84 -23.50 17.62 -3.27
CA THR A 84 -22.57 16.94 -4.17
C THR A 84 -21.14 17.09 -3.68
N SER A 85 -20.76 18.29 -3.24
CA SER A 85 -19.44 18.57 -2.70
C SER A 85 -19.17 17.77 -1.43
N LEU A 86 -20.14 17.66 -0.52
CA LEU A 86 -20.03 16.85 0.69
C LEU A 86 -19.92 15.37 0.37
N ASP A 87 -20.69 14.90 -0.62
CA ASP A 87 -20.62 13.51 -1.05
C ASP A 87 -19.24 13.15 -1.62
N ILE A 88 -18.68 14.04 -2.44
CA ILE A 88 -17.32 13.89 -2.97
C ILE A 88 -16.29 13.89 -1.84
N ASP A 89 -16.43 14.76 -0.86
CA ASP A 89 -15.53 14.84 0.28
C ASP A 89 -15.57 13.56 1.11
N VAL A 90 -16.74 13.01 1.37
CA VAL A 90 -16.90 11.74 2.09
C VAL A 90 -16.26 10.59 1.32
N ARG A 91 -16.48 10.54 0.01
CA ARG A 91 -15.89 9.51 -0.86
C ARG A 91 -14.37 9.64 -0.91
N TYR A 92 -13.85 10.86 -0.97
CA TYR A 92 -12.41 11.12 -0.96
C TYR A 92 -11.77 10.64 0.36
N ARG A 93 -12.40 10.94 1.49
CA ARG A 93 -11.91 10.48 2.80
C ARG A 93 -11.93 8.97 2.93
N ALA A 94 -12.96 8.31 2.40
CA ALA A 94 -13.04 6.86 2.38
C ALA A 94 -11.93 6.26 1.53
N LEU A 95 -11.62 6.88 0.39
CA LEU A 95 -10.53 6.47 -0.48
C LEU A 95 -9.17 6.62 0.22
N GLU A 96 -8.96 7.76 0.88
CA GLU A 96 -7.74 8.04 1.64
C GLU A 96 -7.54 7.02 2.77
N HIS A 97 -8.61 6.66 3.46
CA HIS A 97 -8.57 5.65 4.52
C HIS A 97 -8.19 4.27 3.97
N LYS A 98 -8.72 3.89 2.81
CA LYS A 98 -8.34 2.63 2.14
C LYS A 98 -6.87 2.62 1.73
N ILE A 99 -6.36 3.74 1.26
CA ILE A 99 -4.93 3.90 0.94
C ILE A 99 -4.07 3.69 2.20
N GLU A 100 -4.47 4.24 3.33
CA GLU A 100 -3.77 4.05 4.60
C GLU A 100 -3.73 2.58 5.01
N ILE A 101 -4.85 1.85 4.87
CA ILE A 101 -4.93 0.42 5.17
C ILE A 101 -3.96 -0.37 4.28
N ILE A 102 -3.90 -0.05 3.00
CA ILE A 102 -2.97 -0.68 2.06
C ILE A 102 -1.53 -0.43 2.48
N GLN A 103 -1.19 0.82 2.83
CA GLN A 103 0.15 1.19 3.28
C GLN A 103 0.57 0.46 4.55
N GLU A 104 -0.31 0.40 5.54
CA GLU A 104 -0.03 -0.32 6.79
C GLU A 104 0.20 -1.81 6.53
N SER A 105 -0.61 -2.41 5.66
CA SER A 105 -0.47 -3.81 5.28
C SER A 105 0.85 -4.07 4.57
N ILE A 106 1.25 -3.19 3.66
CA ILE A 106 2.52 -3.29 2.93
C ILE A 106 3.69 -3.15 3.90
N GLU A 107 3.64 -2.22 4.85
CA GLU A 107 4.68 -2.04 5.85
C GLU A 107 4.89 -3.30 6.68
N ILE A 108 3.81 -3.95 7.11
CA ILE A 108 3.86 -5.21 7.84
C ILE A 108 4.49 -6.31 6.99
N ILE A 109 4.10 -6.41 5.72
CA ILE A 109 4.66 -7.42 4.80
C ILE A 109 6.15 -7.20 4.60
N VAL A 110 6.59 -5.96 4.41
CA VAL A 110 7.99 -5.59 4.25
C VAL A 110 8.79 -5.91 5.51
N ASP A 111 8.26 -5.58 6.68
CA ASP A 111 8.92 -5.86 7.96
C ASP A 111 9.09 -7.35 8.20
N LEU A 112 8.08 -8.16 7.89
CA LEU A 112 8.16 -9.61 7.97
C LEU A 112 9.20 -10.17 6.99
N SER A 113 9.27 -9.61 5.79
CA SER A 113 10.27 -10.00 4.79
C SER A 113 11.68 -9.67 5.25
N LYS A 114 11.91 -8.52 5.86
CA LYS A 114 13.21 -8.12 6.45
C LYS A 114 13.61 -9.01 7.60
N SER A 115 12.71 -9.28 8.52
CA SER A 115 12.94 -10.16 9.66
C SER A 115 13.42 -11.54 9.22
N ARG A 116 12.87 -12.03 8.13
CA ARG A 116 13.23 -13.32 7.57
C ARG A 116 14.64 -13.33 6.98
N ARG A 117 15.03 -12.28 6.29
CA ARG A 117 16.40 -12.12 5.77
C ARG A 117 17.43 -12.11 6.91
N MET A 118 17.14 -11.40 7.99
CA MET A 118 17.99 -11.38 9.17
C MET A 118 18.16 -12.75 9.79
N THR A 119 17.08 -13.53 9.91
CA THR A 119 17.12 -14.88 10.44
C THR A 119 17.96 -15.80 9.55
N GLN A 120 17.86 -15.70 8.23
CA GLN A 120 18.68 -16.47 7.29
C GLN A 120 20.16 -16.11 7.41
N LEU A 121 20.50 -14.84 7.54
CA LEU A 121 21.86 -14.38 7.74
C LEU A 121 22.43 -14.88 9.05
N GLU A 122 21.67 -14.86 10.13
CA GLU A 122 22.06 -15.40 11.42
C GLU A 122 22.36 -16.90 11.35
N LEU A 123 21.51 -17.67 10.67
CA LEU A 123 21.72 -19.10 10.46
C LEU A 123 23.00 -19.38 9.67
N ILE A 124 23.28 -18.60 8.64
CA ILE A 124 24.50 -18.73 7.84
C ILE A 124 25.72 -18.44 8.70
N ILE A 125 25.70 -17.40 9.51
CA ILE A 125 26.80 -17.04 10.42
C ILE A 125 27.03 -18.16 11.44
N ILE A 126 25.98 -18.68 12.05
CA ILE A 126 26.07 -19.78 13.01
C ILE A 126 26.66 -21.03 12.34
N ALA A 127 26.23 -21.35 11.13
CA ALA A 127 26.76 -22.48 10.36
C ALA A 127 28.27 -22.32 10.08
N LEU A 128 28.69 -21.10 9.69
CA LEU A 128 30.09 -20.78 9.44
C LEU A 128 30.94 -20.92 10.71
N PHE A 129 30.45 -20.45 11.85
CA PHE A 129 31.13 -20.62 13.14
C PHE A 129 31.25 -22.08 13.55
N ALA A 130 30.19 -22.86 13.31
CA ALA A 130 30.21 -24.29 13.61
C ALA A 130 31.28 -25.03 12.79
N VAL A 131 31.37 -24.72 11.49
CA VAL A 131 32.38 -25.29 10.59
C VAL A 131 33.79 -24.89 11.05
N ASP A 132 34.01 -23.65 11.44
CA ASP A 132 35.27 -23.13 11.93
C ASP A 132 35.74 -23.87 13.19
N ILE A 133 34.83 -24.09 14.12
CA ILE A 133 35.11 -24.83 15.35
C ILE A 133 35.49 -26.28 15.04
N ILE A 134 34.78 -26.95 14.14
CA ILE A 134 35.06 -28.32 13.73
C ILE A 134 36.45 -28.41 13.09
N ILE A 135 36.78 -27.50 12.19
CA ILE A 135 38.09 -27.44 11.54
C ILE A 135 39.20 -27.21 12.58
N SER A 136 39.02 -26.31 13.52
CA SER A 136 39.97 -26.02 14.58
C SER A 136 40.24 -27.23 15.47
N ILE A 137 39.21 -27.96 15.83
CA ILE A 137 39.31 -29.18 16.62
C ILE A 137 40.06 -30.26 15.83
N PHE A 138 39.73 -30.41 14.55
CA PHE A 138 40.37 -31.40 13.69
C PHE A 138 41.85 -31.12 13.49
N PHE A 139 42.23 -29.86 13.35
CA PHE A 139 43.64 -29.46 13.24
C PHE A 139 44.40 -29.64 14.55
N LYS A 140 43.74 -29.54 15.68
CA LYS A 140 44.35 -29.68 17.00
C LYS A 140 44.61 -31.12 17.38
N PHE A 141 43.86 -32.05 16.79
CA PHE A 141 44.01 -33.51 17.08
C PHE A 141 44.79 -34.27 16.00
N SER A 142 45.23 -33.64 14.95
CA SER A 142 46.12 -34.23 13.99
C SER A 142 47.54 -33.70 14.19
#